data_c83a4ea82539ee7de3ecb7bc8cb0541f
#
_entry.id   c83a4ea82539ee7de3ecb7bc8cb0541f
#
_cell.length_a   1.000
_cell.length_b   1.000
_cell.length_c   1.000
_cell.angle_alpha   90.00
_cell.angle_beta   90.00
_cell.angle_gamma   90.00
#
_symmetry.space_group_name_H-M   'P 1'
#
loop_
_entity.id
_entity.type
_entity.pdbx_description
1 polymer ?
#
loop_
_entity_poly.entity_id
_entity_poly.type
_entity_poly.pdbx_seq_one_letter_code
_entity_poly.pdbx_strand_id
1 'polypeptide(L)'
;METEKVVSEMEELPKTIVRRVVKDKLNECSPDTDITVNKDSLLAFSESARIFIHYLSATANDICKESKRQTINADDVLKAIEEIDFPEFVGPLKASLDG
;
A
#
# COMPACT_ATOMS: atom_id res chain seq x y z
N MET A 1 -24.82 4.08 0.08
CA MET A 1 -24.38 3.11 1.08
C MET A 1 -24.14 1.77 0.49
N GLU A 2 -25.15 1.16 -0.04
CA GLU A 2 -24.98 -0.14 -0.67
C GLU A 2 -24.08 -0.07 -1.89
N THR A 3 -24.17 1.04 -2.62
CA THR A 3 -23.30 1.26 -3.77
C THR A 3 -21.84 1.28 -3.36
N GLU A 4 -21.54 1.94 -2.24
CA GLU A 4 -20.18 2.01 -1.73
C GLU A 4 -19.68 0.63 -1.34
N LYS A 5 -20.56 -0.16 -0.72
CA LYS A 5 -20.21 -1.49 -0.30
C LYS A 5 -19.83 -2.37 -1.49
N VAL A 6 -20.63 -2.27 -2.56
CA VAL A 6 -20.37 -3.04 -3.78
C VAL A 6 -19.04 -2.62 -4.41
N VAL A 7 -18.81 -1.31 -4.48
CA VAL A 7 -17.54 -0.80 -5.04
C VAL A 7 -16.36 -1.28 -4.20
N SER A 8 -16.50 -1.26 -2.86
CA SER A 8 -15.46 -1.73 -1.97
C SER A 8 -15.11 -3.18 -2.23
N GLU A 9 -16.12 -4.01 -2.44
CA GLU A 9 -15.89 -5.42 -2.70
C GLU A 9 -15.12 -5.63 -4.00
N MET A 10 -15.47 -4.84 -5.03
CA MET A 10 -14.80 -4.94 -6.32
C MET A 10 -13.35 -4.48 -6.26
N GLU A 11 -13.05 -3.58 -5.33
CA GLU A 11 -11.69 -3.05 -5.18
C GLU A 11 -10.90 -3.75 -4.10
N GLU A 12 -11.45 -4.78 -3.52
CA GLU A 12 -10.81 -5.48 -2.42
C GLU A 12 -9.50 -6.12 -2.86
N LEU A 13 -8.47 -5.96 -2.00
CA LEU A 13 -7.20 -6.63 -2.23
C LEU A 13 -7.32 -8.11 -1.87
N PRO A 14 -6.53 -8.98 -2.50
CA PRO A 14 -6.57 -10.41 -2.19
C PRO A 14 -6.22 -10.65 -0.72
N LYS A 15 -7.18 -11.11 0.05
CA LYS A 15 -7.02 -11.29 1.50
C LYS A 15 -5.94 -12.29 1.86
N THR A 16 -5.81 -13.35 1.06
CA THR A 16 -4.81 -14.37 1.31
C THR A 16 -3.40 -13.78 1.23
N ILE A 17 -3.17 -12.93 0.24
CA ILE A 17 -1.87 -12.30 0.05
C ILE A 17 -1.61 -11.29 1.16
N VAL A 18 -2.62 -10.48 1.50
CA VAL A 18 -2.48 -9.51 2.58
C VAL A 18 -2.15 -10.21 3.89
N ARG A 19 -2.86 -11.31 4.18
CA ARG A 19 -2.61 -12.10 5.39
C ARG A 19 -1.18 -12.60 5.44
N ARG A 20 -0.67 -13.10 4.31
CA ARG A 20 0.69 -13.62 4.25
C ARG A 20 1.72 -12.54 4.53
N VAL A 21 1.58 -11.38 3.88
CA VAL A 21 2.51 -10.27 4.06
C VAL A 21 2.50 -9.81 5.51
N VAL A 22 1.31 -9.66 6.09
CA VAL A 22 1.18 -9.22 7.49
C VAL A 22 1.79 -10.25 8.43
N LYS A 23 1.46 -11.53 8.25
CA LYS A 23 1.98 -12.59 9.12
C LYS A 23 3.49 -12.68 9.06
N ASP A 24 4.06 -12.56 7.87
CA ASP A 24 5.52 -12.59 7.73
C ASP A 24 6.17 -11.48 8.57
N LYS A 25 5.58 -10.29 8.53
CA LYS A 25 6.12 -9.18 9.30
C LYS A 25 5.93 -9.38 10.80
N LEU A 26 4.77 -9.89 11.20
CA LEU A 26 4.52 -10.15 12.62
C LEU A 26 5.47 -11.21 13.17
N ASN A 27 5.75 -12.25 12.38
CA ASN A 27 6.71 -13.28 12.78
C ASN A 27 8.11 -12.69 12.94
N GLU A 28 8.47 -11.76 12.07
CA GLU A 28 9.75 -11.09 12.15
C GLU A 28 9.83 -10.20 13.39
N CYS A 29 8.76 -9.46 13.68
CA CYS A 29 8.74 -8.53 14.81
C CYS A 29 8.59 -9.24 16.15
N SER A 30 7.94 -10.40 16.17
CA SER A 30 7.68 -11.14 17.39
C SER A 30 8.02 -12.61 17.20
N PRO A 31 9.31 -12.95 17.08
CA PRO A 31 9.70 -14.33 16.80
C PRO A 31 9.40 -15.30 17.93
N ASP A 32 9.27 -14.82 19.17
CA ASP A 32 9.03 -15.66 20.33
C ASP A 32 7.56 -15.84 20.67
N THR A 33 6.68 -15.13 19.97
CA THR A 33 5.24 -15.15 20.25
C THR A 33 4.47 -15.26 18.96
N ASP A 34 3.51 -16.16 18.90
CA ASP A 34 2.68 -16.29 17.71
C ASP A 34 1.55 -15.25 17.76
N ILE A 35 1.79 -14.13 17.11
CA ILE A 35 0.80 -13.07 17.00
C ILE A 35 -0.14 -13.43 15.85
N THR A 36 -1.41 -13.49 16.13
CA THR A 36 -2.40 -13.89 15.12
C THR A 36 -3.20 -12.70 14.61
N VAL A 37 -3.79 -12.89 13.43
CA VAL A 37 -4.59 -11.84 12.79
C VAL A 37 -6.00 -12.40 12.64
N ASN A 38 -6.96 -11.77 13.34
CA ASN A 38 -8.35 -12.20 13.20
C ASN A 38 -8.98 -11.56 11.97
N LYS A 39 -10.24 -11.91 11.72
CA LYS A 39 -10.93 -11.46 10.51
C LYS A 39 -11.04 -9.95 10.42
N ASP A 40 -11.38 -9.31 11.52
CA ASP A 40 -11.55 -7.85 11.55
C ASP A 40 -10.22 -7.14 11.36
N SER A 41 -9.16 -7.67 11.98
CA SER A 41 -7.81 -7.10 11.82
C SER A 41 -7.35 -7.22 10.39
N LEU A 42 -7.61 -8.37 9.77
CA LEU A 42 -7.23 -8.59 8.37
C LEU A 42 -7.95 -7.59 7.47
N LEU A 43 -9.23 -7.38 7.72
CA LEU A 43 -10.00 -6.41 6.95
C LEU A 43 -9.42 -5.00 7.11
N ALA A 44 -9.05 -4.65 8.35
CA ALA A 44 -8.45 -3.34 8.62
C ALA A 44 -7.14 -3.15 7.85
N PHE A 45 -6.29 -4.17 7.84
CA PHE A 45 -5.04 -4.11 7.06
C PHE A 45 -5.33 -3.96 5.57
N SER A 46 -6.26 -4.75 5.04
CA SER A 46 -6.61 -4.70 3.62
C SER A 46 -7.15 -3.35 3.20
N GLU A 47 -8.06 -2.80 3.99
CA GLU A 47 -8.66 -1.52 3.68
C GLU A 47 -7.66 -0.37 3.81
N SER A 48 -6.78 -0.45 4.81
CA SER A 48 -5.72 0.55 4.97
C SER A 48 -4.79 0.56 3.76
N ALA A 49 -4.41 -0.62 3.29
CA ALA A 49 -3.54 -0.73 2.13
C ALA A 49 -4.22 -0.18 0.88
N ARG A 50 -5.51 -0.49 0.70
CA ARG A 50 -6.26 0.01 -0.44
C ARG A 50 -6.33 1.53 -0.44
N ILE A 51 -6.63 2.11 0.71
CA ILE A 51 -6.70 3.56 0.86
C ILE A 51 -5.34 4.20 0.59
N PHE A 52 -4.28 3.58 1.10
CA PHE A 52 -2.92 4.08 0.87
C PHE A 52 -2.58 4.08 -0.62
N ILE A 53 -2.92 3.01 -1.33
CA ILE A 53 -2.66 2.91 -2.77
C ILE A 53 -3.43 3.98 -3.53
N HIS A 54 -4.69 4.23 -3.16
CA HIS A 54 -5.49 5.27 -3.81
C HIS A 54 -4.85 6.65 -3.64
N TYR A 55 -4.43 6.96 -2.43
CA TYR A 55 -3.83 8.25 -2.13
C TYR A 55 -2.49 8.40 -2.85
N LEU A 56 -1.68 7.36 -2.80
CA LEU A 56 -0.39 7.35 -3.47
C LEU A 56 -0.55 7.51 -4.98
N SER A 57 -1.53 6.81 -5.55
CA SER A 57 -1.80 6.88 -6.99
C SER A 57 -2.22 8.28 -7.41
N ALA A 58 -3.09 8.92 -6.63
CA ALA A 58 -3.55 10.26 -6.93
C ALA A 58 -2.38 11.25 -6.91
N THR A 59 -1.52 11.14 -5.91
CA THR A 59 -0.38 12.04 -5.77
C THR A 59 0.62 11.83 -6.90
N ALA A 60 0.91 10.56 -7.23
CA ALA A 60 1.82 10.25 -8.33
C ALA A 60 1.25 10.73 -9.67
N ASN A 61 -0.06 10.66 -9.83
CA ASN A 61 -0.72 11.16 -11.03
C ASN A 61 -0.49 12.65 -11.20
N ASP A 62 -0.63 13.41 -10.11
CA ASP A 62 -0.41 14.86 -10.15
C ASP A 62 1.03 15.19 -10.54
N ILE A 63 1.99 14.47 -9.99
CA ILE A 63 3.41 14.67 -10.31
C ILE A 63 3.67 14.38 -11.79
N CYS A 64 3.11 13.28 -12.28
CA CYS A 64 3.26 12.89 -13.68
C CYS A 64 2.69 13.96 -14.62
N LYS A 65 1.51 14.47 -14.28
CA LYS A 65 0.85 15.50 -15.09
C LYS A 65 1.63 16.81 -15.12
N GLU A 66 2.21 17.17 -13.98
CA GLU A 66 3.05 18.38 -13.93
C GLU A 66 4.25 18.28 -14.86
N SER A 67 4.72 17.07 -15.08
CA SER A 67 5.83 16.82 -16.02
C SER A 67 5.34 16.62 -17.45
N LYS A 68 4.03 16.76 -17.67
CA LYS A 68 3.40 16.65 -19.00
C LYS A 68 3.61 15.27 -19.64
N ARG A 69 3.63 14.24 -18.81
CA ARG A 69 3.72 12.87 -19.28
C ARG A 69 2.39 12.16 -19.08
N GLN A 70 2.20 11.07 -19.79
CA GLN A 70 0.98 10.26 -19.68
C GLN A 70 1.23 8.95 -18.98
N THR A 71 2.49 8.64 -18.71
CA THR A 71 2.85 7.40 -18.03
C THR A 71 3.54 7.72 -16.71
N ILE A 72 3.02 7.15 -15.63
CA ILE A 72 3.63 7.29 -14.31
C ILE A 72 4.86 6.38 -14.27
N ASN A 73 6.01 6.95 -13.90
CA ASN A 73 7.22 6.14 -13.75
C ASN A 73 7.56 5.98 -12.27
N ALA A 74 8.60 5.19 -12.00
CA ALA A 74 8.98 4.89 -10.62
C ALA A 74 9.35 6.13 -9.82
N ASP A 75 10.00 7.09 -10.45
CA ASP A 75 10.39 8.33 -9.78
C ASP A 75 9.16 9.12 -9.31
N ASP A 76 8.08 9.09 -10.08
CA ASP A 76 6.84 9.76 -9.67
C ASP A 76 6.31 9.14 -8.38
N VAL A 77 6.38 7.82 -8.27
CA VAL A 77 5.92 7.11 -7.08
C VAL A 77 6.82 7.44 -5.89
N LEU A 78 8.14 7.47 -6.09
CA LEU A 78 9.07 7.82 -5.02
C LEU A 78 8.83 9.23 -4.51
N LYS A 79 8.62 10.18 -5.42
CA LYS A 79 8.33 11.57 -5.04
C LYS A 79 6.99 11.67 -4.32
N ALA A 80 6.00 10.89 -4.78
CA ALA A 80 4.68 10.88 -4.15
C ALA A 80 4.78 10.39 -2.71
N ILE A 81 5.59 9.38 -2.47
CA ILE A 81 5.78 8.85 -1.12
C ILE A 81 6.36 9.91 -0.19
N GLU A 82 7.29 10.73 -0.70
CA GLU A 82 7.83 11.83 0.08
C GLU A 82 6.77 12.89 0.37
N GLU A 83 5.93 13.21 -0.62
CA GLU A 83 4.90 14.22 -0.46
C GLU A 83 3.82 13.82 0.54
N ILE A 84 3.53 12.53 0.64
CA ILE A 84 2.53 12.07 1.60
C ILE A 84 3.14 11.74 2.96
N ASP A 85 4.38 12.21 3.19
CA ASP A 85 5.04 12.17 4.50
C ASP A 85 5.55 10.79 4.93
N PHE A 86 6.01 10.00 3.97
CA PHE A 86 6.67 8.73 4.29
C PHE A 86 8.05 8.66 3.64
N PRO A 87 8.89 9.69 3.86
CA PRO A 87 10.22 9.72 3.22
C PRO A 87 11.10 8.54 3.61
N GLU A 88 10.88 7.96 4.79
CA GLU A 88 11.65 6.81 5.24
C GLU A 88 11.40 5.56 4.41
N PHE A 89 10.33 5.54 3.61
CA PHE A 89 10.04 4.42 2.73
C PHE A 89 10.85 4.46 1.43
N VAL A 90 11.40 5.63 1.09
CA VAL A 90 12.09 5.82 -0.20
C VAL A 90 13.31 4.92 -0.33
N GLY A 91 14.15 4.87 0.70
CA GLY A 91 15.34 4.04 0.68
C GLY A 91 15.06 2.58 0.43
N PRO A 92 14.23 1.93 1.29
CA PRO A 92 13.89 0.53 1.09
C PRO A 92 13.22 0.25 -0.25
N LEU A 93 12.35 1.16 -0.71
CA LEU A 93 11.67 0.97 -1.99
C LEU A 93 12.66 1.03 -3.14
N LYS A 94 13.56 2.01 -3.11
CA LYS A 94 14.61 2.12 -4.13
C LYS A 94 15.45 0.87 -4.17
N ALA A 95 15.84 0.36 -3.01
CA ALA A 95 16.63 -0.85 -2.93
C ALA A 95 15.90 -2.03 -3.57
N SER A 96 14.59 -2.13 -3.34
CA SER A 96 13.77 -3.19 -3.93
C SER A 96 13.70 -3.07 -5.45
N LEU A 97 13.61 -1.83 -5.95
CA LEU A 97 13.53 -1.61 -7.39
C LEU A 97 14.86 -1.89 -8.09
N ASP A 98 15.96 -1.59 -7.42
CA ASP A 98 17.29 -1.79 -7.98
C ASP A 98 17.78 -3.22 -7.84
N GLY A 99 17.23 -3.93 -6.85
CA GLY A 99 17.64 -5.28 -6.58
C GLY A 99 16.96 -6.32 -7.38
#